data_0aaa8e8e4e63a8fa920ecbaa8186e70e
#
_entry.id   0aaa8e8e4e63a8fa920ecbaa8186e70e
#
_cell.length_a   1.000
_cell.length_b   1.000
_cell.length_c   1.000
_cell.angle_alpha   90.00
_cell.angle_beta   90.00
_cell.angle_gamma   90.00
#
_symmetry.space_group_name_H-M   'P 1'
#
loop_
_entity.id
_entity.type
_entity.pdbx_description
1 polymer ?
#
loop_
_entity_poly.entity_id
_entity_poly.type
_entity_poly.pdbx_seq_one_letter_code
_entity_poly.pdbx_strand_id
1 'polypeptide(L)'
;MMRIALWILGALLLGGIVHLSTVLAMPTAATQDAYSRLSQRTPVNAVVPLPAASGQDATMPFMDPAFAVAVCRYDLSAGTLKLHAPLSQAYTSVTFYTRNSVAYYAINDRAAGRRAIDLDLMTAEQHEQEPEEEDVKIGRAHV
;
A
#
# COMPACT_ATOMS: atom_id res chain seq x y z
N MET A 1 8.05 29.95 42.37
CA MET A 1 8.66 29.63 41.07
C MET A 1 8.64 28.13 40.78
N MET A 2 9.09 27.25 41.66
CA MET A 2 9.10 25.79 41.45
C MET A 2 7.73 25.14 41.13
N ARG A 3 6.65 25.58 41.80
CA ARG A 3 5.29 25.08 41.53
C ARG A 3 4.81 25.42 40.09
N ILE A 4 5.11 26.61 39.59
CA ILE A 4 4.75 27.03 38.23
C ILE A 4 5.54 26.22 37.22
N ALA A 5 6.84 25.99 37.44
CA ALA A 5 7.67 25.13 36.58
C ALA A 5 7.15 23.69 36.48
N LEU A 6 6.68 23.12 37.60
CA LEU A 6 6.07 21.80 37.63
C LEU A 6 4.75 21.74 36.82
N TRP A 7 3.92 22.77 36.93
CA TRP A 7 2.69 22.86 36.13
C TRP A 7 2.97 22.96 34.62
N ILE A 8 3.96 23.79 34.24
CA ILE A 8 4.38 23.91 32.84
C ILE A 8 4.93 22.60 32.32
N LEU A 9 5.79 21.94 33.09
CA LEU A 9 6.34 20.62 32.69
C LEU A 9 5.22 19.58 32.53
N GLY A 10 4.29 19.52 33.47
CA GLY A 10 3.12 18.64 33.39
C GLY A 10 2.27 18.88 32.15
N ALA A 11 2.00 20.15 31.83
CA ALA A 11 1.24 20.54 30.66
C ALA A 11 1.96 20.14 29.35
N LEU A 12 3.28 20.33 29.26
CA LEU A 12 4.08 19.93 28.10
C LEU A 12 4.11 18.41 27.91
N LEU A 13 4.27 17.64 28.99
CA LEU A 13 4.24 16.19 28.93
C LEU A 13 2.86 15.66 28.49
N LEU A 14 1.79 16.20 29.08
CA LEU A 14 0.43 15.82 28.71
C LEU A 14 0.15 16.17 27.26
N GLY A 15 0.51 17.37 26.81
CA GLY A 15 0.38 17.79 25.41
C GLY A 15 1.15 16.90 24.45
N GLY A 16 2.37 16.50 24.81
CA GLY A 16 3.18 15.55 24.04
C GLY A 16 2.52 14.18 23.92
N ILE A 17 1.99 13.65 25.01
CA ILE A 17 1.28 12.34 25.00
C ILE A 17 0.04 12.41 24.11
N VAL A 18 -0.78 13.44 24.26
CA VAL A 18 -1.99 13.63 23.44
C VAL A 18 -1.62 13.76 21.96
N HIS A 19 -0.59 14.56 21.65
CA HIS A 19 -0.14 14.74 20.27
C HIS A 19 0.31 13.41 19.64
N LEU A 20 1.19 12.68 20.31
CA LEU A 20 1.68 11.39 19.83
C LEU A 20 0.54 10.37 19.65
N SER A 21 -0.36 10.29 20.64
CA SER A 21 -1.52 9.39 20.57
C SER A 21 -2.42 9.72 19.38
N THR A 22 -2.67 11.00 19.11
CA THR A 22 -3.49 11.44 17.98
C THR A 22 -2.83 11.12 16.65
N VAL A 23 -1.51 11.38 16.50
CA VAL A 23 -0.76 11.08 15.26
C VAL A 23 -0.75 9.59 14.99
N LEU A 24 -0.51 8.76 16.00
CA LEU A 24 -0.49 7.30 15.84
C LEU A 24 -1.89 6.70 15.58
N ALA A 25 -2.95 7.31 16.10
CA ALA A 25 -4.31 6.87 15.86
C ALA A 25 -4.89 7.35 14.50
N MET A 26 -4.31 8.38 13.89
CA MET A 26 -4.83 8.98 12.67
C MET A 26 -4.97 8.00 11.50
N PRO A 27 -4.01 7.10 11.20
CA PRO A 27 -4.14 6.16 10.07
C PRO A 27 -5.30 5.19 10.23
N THR A 28 -5.64 4.80 11.46
CA THR A 28 -6.73 3.86 11.74
C THR A 28 -8.09 4.55 11.86
N ALA A 29 -8.11 5.83 12.26
CA ALA A 29 -9.31 6.63 12.39
C ALA A 29 -9.72 7.35 11.09
N ALA A 30 -8.86 7.39 10.08
CA ALA A 30 -9.13 8.06 8.82
C ALA A 30 -10.25 7.36 8.06
N THR A 31 -11.39 8.05 7.90
CA THR A 31 -12.56 7.53 7.16
C THR A 31 -12.47 7.77 5.66
N GLN A 32 -11.55 8.62 5.22
CA GLN A 32 -11.33 8.98 3.81
C GLN A 32 -9.87 8.76 3.40
N ASP A 33 -9.33 7.62 3.76
CA ASP A 33 -8.01 7.19 3.33
C ASP A 33 -7.98 6.77 1.85
N ALA A 34 -6.79 6.46 1.33
CA ALA A 34 -6.62 6.03 -0.04
C ALA A 34 -7.43 4.76 -0.35
N TYR A 35 -7.47 3.81 0.60
CA TYR A 35 -8.21 2.56 0.42
C TYR A 35 -9.71 2.81 0.27
N SER A 36 -10.33 3.63 1.13
CA SER A 36 -11.76 3.90 1.07
C SER A 36 -12.15 4.65 -0.21
N ARG A 37 -11.31 5.56 -0.69
CA ARG A 37 -11.53 6.25 -1.98
C ARG A 37 -11.46 5.30 -3.17
N LEU A 38 -10.46 4.43 -3.20
CA LEU A 38 -10.27 3.48 -4.29
C LEU A 38 -11.31 2.36 -4.26
N SER A 39 -11.70 1.89 -3.07
CA SER A 39 -12.66 0.78 -2.92
C SER A 39 -14.04 1.07 -3.53
N GLN A 40 -14.43 2.33 -3.63
CA GLN A 40 -15.68 2.73 -4.27
C GLN A 40 -15.64 2.60 -5.80
N ARG A 41 -14.46 2.55 -6.40
CA ARG A 41 -14.26 2.60 -7.86
C ARG A 41 -13.59 1.34 -8.41
N THR A 42 -13.01 0.51 -7.55
CA THR A 42 -12.27 -0.68 -7.97
C THR A 42 -12.97 -1.94 -7.50
N PRO A 43 -13.38 -2.83 -8.40
CA PRO A 43 -13.82 -4.17 -8.01
C PRO A 43 -12.64 -4.95 -7.38
N VAL A 44 -12.97 -6.02 -6.65
CA VAL A 44 -11.97 -6.90 -6.05
C VAL A 44 -11.31 -7.75 -7.13
N ASN A 45 -10.01 -7.98 -7.03
CA ASN A 45 -9.19 -8.81 -7.91
C ASN A 45 -9.25 -8.37 -9.39
N ALA A 46 -9.42 -7.06 -9.62
CA ALA A 46 -9.38 -6.49 -10.97
C ALA A 46 -8.48 -5.27 -11.03
N VAL A 47 -7.72 -5.16 -12.11
CA VAL A 47 -6.84 -4.02 -12.37
C VAL A 47 -7.65 -2.90 -13.00
N VAL A 48 -7.63 -1.72 -12.39
CA VAL A 48 -8.32 -0.53 -12.89
C VAL A 48 -7.30 0.59 -13.13
N PRO A 49 -7.12 1.04 -14.38
CA PRO A 49 -6.30 2.21 -14.67
C PRO A 49 -6.95 3.46 -14.08
N LEU A 50 -6.17 4.27 -13.40
CA LEU A 50 -6.64 5.56 -12.91
C LEU A 50 -6.55 6.61 -14.04
N PRO A 51 -7.52 7.53 -14.12
CA PRO A 51 -7.43 8.66 -15.05
C PRO A 51 -6.15 9.44 -14.81
N ALA A 52 -5.59 10.00 -15.88
CA ALA A 52 -4.46 10.90 -15.76
C ALA A 52 -4.78 12.05 -14.79
N ALA A 53 -3.80 12.45 -13.98
CA ALA A 53 -3.96 13.53 -13.01
C ALA A 53 -4.18 14.86 -13.75
N SER A 54 -5.42 15.15 -14.07
CA SER A 54 -5.84 16.41 -14.69
C SER A 54 -6.62 17.24 -13.67
N GLY A 55 -5.94 18.20 -13.05
CA GLY A 55 -6.56 19.28 -12.28
C GLY A 55 -7.59 18.82 -11.23
N GLN A 56 -8.85 19.17 -11.43
CA GLN A 56 -9.92 18.99 -10.43
C GLN A 56 -10.50 17.58 -10.36
N ASP A 57 -10.25 16.74 -11.36
CA ASP A 57 -10.85 15.40 -11.49
C ASP A 57 -9.92 14.25 -11.03
N ALA A 58 -8.80 14.56 -10.40
CA ALA A 58 -7.88 13.55 -9.90
C ALA A 58 -8.55 12.64 -8.86
N THR A 59 -8.53 11.34 -9.12
CA THR A 59 -9.10 10.32 -8.20
C THR A 59 -8.41 10.34 -6.83
N MET A 60 -7.13 10.64 -6.83
CA MET A 60 -6.29 10.75 -5.65
C MET A 60 -5.64 12.13 -5.60
N PRO A 61 -5.50 12.74 -4.40
CA PRO A 61 -4.75 13.98 -4.27
C PRO A 61 -3.26 13.75 -4.60
N PHE A 62 -2.62 14.77 -5.13
CA PHE A 62 -1.17 14.79 -5.40
C PHE A 62 -0.65 13.71 -6.36
N MET A 63 -1.50 13.22 -7.27
CA MET A 63 -1.01 12.34 -8.35
C MET A 63 -0.08 13.13 -9.28
N ASP A 64 1.07 12.54 -9.60
CA ASP A 64 1.99 13.09 -10.58
C ASP A 64 1.49 12.77 -11.99
N PRO A 65 1.26 13.78 -12.85
CA PRO A 65 0.79 13.57 -14.22
C PRO A 65 1.81 12.86 -15.13
N ALA A 66 3.07 12.75 -14.72
CA ALA A 66 4.09 12.02 -15.47
C ALA A 66 3.95 10.49 -15.37
N PHE A 67 3.12 9.98 -14.44
CA PHE A 67 2.93 8.55 -14.25
C PHE A 67 1.55 8.08 -14.72
N ALA A 68 1.54 6.97 -15.46
CA ALA A 68 0.34 6.16 -15.64
C ALA A 68 0.22 5.21 -14.45
N VAL A 69 -0.90 5.26 -13.74
CA VAL A 69 -1.13 4.47 -12.51
C VAL A 69 -2.32 3.56 -12.72
N ALA A 70 -2.18 2.31 -12.35
CA ALA A 70 -3.28 1.37 -12.23
C ALA A 70 -3.31 0.81 -10.80
N VAL A 71 -4.50 0.52 -10.31
CA VAL A 71 -4.70 -0.04 -8.97
C VAL A 71 -5.48 -1.33 -9.03
N CYS A 72 -5.15 -2.24 -8.13
CA CYS A 72 -5.88 -3.47 -7.91
C CYS A 72 -6.17 -3.59 -6.42
N ARG A 73 -7.45 -3.73 -6.08
CA ARG A 73 -7.85 -4.12 -4.74
C ARG A 73 -7.97 -5.64 -4.73
N TYR A 74 -7.19 -6.31 -3.90
CA TYR A 74 -7.13 -7.77 -3.87
C TYR A 74 -7.71 -8.35 -2.57
N ASP A 75 -8.18 -9.58 -2.68
CA ASP A 75 -8.67 -10.40 -1.57
C ASP A 75 -8.11 -11.82 -1.75
N LEU A 76 -7.35 -12.29 -0.76
CA LEU A 76 -6.70 -13.59 -0.77
C LEU A 76 -7.55 -14.69 -0.12
N SER A 77 -8.75 -14.39 0.35
CA SER A 77 -9.61 -15.37 1.02
C SER A 77 -10.05 -16.49 0.09
N ALA A 78 -10.12 -16.22 -1.21
CA ALA A 78 -10.52 -17.20 -2.23
C ALA A 78 -9.34 -17.97 -2.86
N GLY A 79 -8.10 -17.62 -2.55
CA GLY A 79 -6.91 -18.25 -3.10
C GLY A 79 -5.77 -17.29 -3.41
N THR A 80 -4.70 -17.83 -3.96
CA THR A 80 -3.50 -17.09 -4.37
C THR A 80 -3.81 -16.11 -5.50
N LEU A 81 -3.32 -14.87 -5.39
CA LEU A 81 -3.41 -13.87 -6.45
C LEU A 81 -2.17 -13.94 -7.35
N LYS A 82 -2.38 -14.22 -8.62
CA LYS A 82 -1.31 -14.19 -9.63
C LYS A 82 -1.34 -12.84 -10.34
N LEU A 83 -0.25 -12.09 -10.22
CA LEU A 83 -0.06 -10.81 -10.88
C LEU A 83 0.94 -10.96 -12.02
N HIS A 84 0.51 -10.62 -13.23
CA HIS A 84 1.36 -10.51 -14.40
C HIS A 84 1.35 -9.07 -14.91
N ALA A 85 2.49 -8.37 -14.85
CA ALA A 85 2.63 -7.01 -15.32
C ALA A 85 3.72 -6.94 -16.41
N PRO A 86 3.34 -6.77 -17.69
CA PRO A 86 4.31 -6.61 -18.77
C PRO A 86 5.09 -5.32 -18.58
N LEU A 87 6.40 -5.38 -18.75
CA LEU A 87 7.27 -4.22 -18.63
C LEU A 87 7.25 -3.40 -19.93
N SER A 88 7.18 -2.10 -19.77
CA SER A 88 7.40 -1.14 -20.86
C SER A 88 8.89 -0.77 -20.96
N GLN A 89 9.26 0.07 -21.93
CA GLN A 89 10.61 0.67 -21.99
C GLN A 89 10.81 1.78 -20.94
N ALA A 90 9.73 2.26 -20.34
CA ALA A 90 9.76 3.23 -19.26
C ALA A 90 9.84 2.52 -17.90
N TYR A 91 10.24 3.26 -16.88
CA TYR A 91 10.26 2.77 -15.50
C TYR A 91 8.89 2.21 -15.11
N THR A 92 8.89 0.99 -14.61
CA THR A 92 7.69 0.30 -14.13
C THR A 92 7.94 -0.23 -12.72
N SER A 93 7.00 -0.02 -11.82
CA SER A 93 7.06 -0.57 -10.46
C SER A 93 5.69 -1.05 -10.00
N VAL A 94 5.69 -2.08 -9.17
CA VAL A 94 4.52 -2.60 -8.47
C VAL A 94 4.78 -2.49 -6.99
N THR A 95 3.84 -1.91 -6.26
CA THR A 95 3.94 -1.75 -4.81
C THR A 95 2.66 -2.26 -4.16
N PHE A 96 2.81 -3.07 -3.13
CA PHE A 96 1.72 -3.61 -2.35
C PHE A 96 1.58 -2.84 -1.04
N TYR A 97 0.34 -2.52 -0.72
CA TYR A 97 -0.03 -1.76 0.47
C TYR A 97 -1.00 -2.54 1.34
N THR A 98 -0.86 -2.39 2.64
CA THR A 98 -1.91 -2.80 3.58
C THR A 98 -3.15 -1.92 3.43
N ARG A 99 -4.26 -2.33 4.03
CA ARG A 99 -5.48 -1.51 4.08
C ARG A 99 -5.23 -0.11 4.68
N ASN A 100 -4.28 0.01 5.59
CA ASN A 100 -3.91 1.28 6.23
C ASN A 100 -2.85 2.07 5.45
N SER A 101 -2.70 1.80 4.14
CA SER A 101 -1.78 2.49 3.24
C SER A 101 -0.30 2.37 3.61
N VAL A 102 0.09 1.33 4.35
CA VAL A 102 1.49 1.02 4.63
C VAL A 102 2.03 0.12 3.52
N ALA A 103 3.09 0.56 2.83
CA ALA A 103 3.77 -0.26 1.84
C ALA A 103 4.53 -1.40 2.54
N TYR A 104 4.32 -2.65 2.11
CA TYR A 104 5.01 -3.80 2.68
C TYR A 104 5.88 -4.55 1.67
N TYR A 105 5.64 -4.38 0.38
CA TYR A 105 6.47 -4.94 -0.68
C TYR A 105 6.48 -4.04 -1.91
N ALA A 106 7.63 -3.91 -2.57
CA ALA A 106 7.77 -3.17 -3.82
C ALA A 106 8.80 -3.84 -4.71
N ILE A 107 8.51 -3.90 -6.01
CA ILE A 107 9.43 -4.39 -7.04
C ILE A 107 9.38 -3.47 -8.26
N ASN A 108 10.48 -3.32 -8.94
CA ASN A 108 10.58 -2.53 -10.16
C ASN A 108 11.14 -3.36 -11.34
N ASP A 109 11.13 -2.76 -12.51
CA ASP A 109 11.62 -3.34 -13.76
C ASP A 109 13.06 -3.86 -13.65
N ARG A 110 13.94 -3.15 -12.91
CA ARG A 110 15.35 -3.54 -12.75
C ARG A 110 15.50 -4.78 -11.87
N ALA A 111 14.70 -4.90 -10.82
CA ALA A 111 14.73 -6.05 -9.92
C ALA A 111 14.09 -7.30 -10.55
N ALA A 112 13.11 -7.13 -11.44
CA ALA A 112 12.45 -8.23 -12.12
C ALA A 112 13.35 -8.98 -13.10
N GLY A 113 14.37 -8.31 -13.69
CA GLY A 113 15.37 -8.93 -14.58
C GLY A 113 14.81 -9.60 -15.84
N ARG A 114 13.50 -9.45 -16.13
CA ARG A 114 12.72 -10.11 -17.19
C ARG A 114 11.89 -9.09 -17.95
N ARG A 115 11.14 -9.56 -18.96
CA ARG A 115 10.21 -8.71 -19.74
C ARG A 115 8.88 -8.42 -19.03
N ALA A 116 8.61 -9.08 -17.93
CA ALA A 116 7.42 -8.93 -17.12
C ALA A 116 7.73 -9.10 -15.64
N ILE A 117 6.92 -8.50 -14.78
CA ILE A 117 6.88 -8.78 -13.35
C ILE A 117 5.80 -9.84 -13.15
N ASP A 118 6.22 -11.03 -12.73
CA ASP A 118 5.33 -12.14 -12.37
C ASP A 118 5.44 -12.35 -10.86
N LEU A 119 4.33 -12.24 -10.15
CA LEU A 119 4.26 -12.36 -8.70
C LEU A 119 3.06 -13.20 -8.29
N ASP A 120 3.31 -14.14 -7.38
CA ASP A 120 2.27 -14.87 -6.67
C ASP A 120 2.15 -14.31 -5.26
N LEU A 121 0.98 -13.77 -4.93
CA LEU A 121 0.66 -13.23 -3.62
C LEU A 121 -0.27 -14.19 -2.90
N MET A 122 0.16 -14.66 -1.73
CA MET A 122 -0.54 -15.66 -0.94
C MET A 122 -0.38 -15.39 0.56
N THR A 123 -1.28 -15.93 1.36
CA THR A 123 -1.13 -15.92 2.83
C THR A 123 -0.09 -16.94 3.27
N ALA A 124 0.42 -16.81 4.51
CA ALA A 124 1.36 -17.78 5.07
C ALA A 124 0.77 -19.20 5.08
N GLU A 125 -0.51 -19.33 5.41
CA GLU A 125 -1.22 -20.61 5.44
C GLU A 125 -1.36 -21.23 4.04
N GLN A 126 -1.63 -20.43 3.01
CA GLN A 126 -1.68 -20.89 1.64
C GLN A 126 -0.31 -21.36 1.15
N HIS A 127 0.74 -20.69 1.58
CA HIS A 127 2.10 -21.06 1.21
C HIS A 127 2.53 -22.41 1.82
N GLU A 128 2.11 -22.73 3.04
CA GLU A 128 2.38 -24.01 3.68
C GLU A 128 1.65 -25.19 3.00
N GLN A 129 0.52 -24.91 2.33
CA GLN A 129 -0.29 -25.91 1.64
C GLN A 129 0.12 -26.13 0.18
N GLU A 130 0.92 -25.24 -0.38
CA GLU A 130 1.39 -25.35 -1.77
C GLU A 130 2.59 -26.31 -1.85
N PRO A 131 2.52 -27.42 -2.63
CA PRO A 131 3.68 -28.27 -2.84
C PRO A 131 4.79 -27.45 -3.50
N GLU A 132 6.05 -27.68 -3.09
CA GLU A 132 7.23 -27.01 -3.66
C GLU A 132 7.36 -27.35 -5.16
N GLU A 133 6.68 -26.64 -6.03
CA GLU A 133 7.02 -26.62 -7.44
C GLU A 133 8.24 -25.73 -7.63
N GLU A 134 9.28 -26.33 -8.15
CA GLU A 134 10.64 -25.82 -8.37
C GLU A 134 10.68 -24.85 -9.56
N ASP A 135 9.89 -23.74 -9.54
CA ASP A 135 9.98 -22.70 -10.56
C ASP A 135 9.95 -21.29 -9.94
N VAL A 136 11.15 -20.72 -9.92
CA VAL A 136 11.55 -19.31 -9.84
C VAL A 136 10.53 -18.39 -9.16
N LYS A 137 10.48 -18.45 -7.85
CA LYS A 137 9.75 -17.49 -7.01
C LYS A 137 10.57 -16.21 -6.84
N ILE A 138 10.18 -15.15 -7.55
CA ILE A 138 10.67 -13.80 -7.27
C ILE A 138 9.64 -13.14 -6.37
N GLY A 139 10.00 -12.98 -5.10
CA GLY A 139 9.31 -12.14 -4.13
C GLY A 139 8.23 -12.81 -3.29
N ARG A 140 8.57 -13.16 -2.06
CA ARG A 140 7.63 -13.57 -1.01
C ARG A 140 7.23 -12.34 -0.20
N ALA A 141 5.95 -12.00 -0.21
CA ALA A 141 5.38 -11.04 0.74
C ALA A 141 4.56 -11.83 1.78
N HIS A 142 5.01 -11.79 3.03
CA HIS A 142 4.21 -12.28 4.16
C HIS A 142 3.31 -11.12 4.64
N VAL A 143 2.01 -11.35 4.65
CA VAL A 143 1.00 -10.46 5.21
C VAL A 143 0.58 -10.98 6.58
#